data_da415dab61973735d772275d6df15467
#
_entry.id   da415dab61973735d772275d6df15467
#
_cell.length_a   1.000
_cell.length_b   1.000
_cell.length_c   1.000
_cell.angle_alpha   90.00
_cell.angle_beta   90.00
_cell.angle_gamma   90.00
#
_symmetry.space_group_name_H-M   'P 1'
#
loop_
_entity.id
_entity.type
_entity.pdbx_description
1 polymer ?
#
loop_
_entity_poly.entity_id
_entity_poly.type
_entity_poly.pdbx_seq_one_letter_code
_entity_poly.pdbx_strand_id
1 'polypeptide(L)'
;TAVRDEKGNIVVESKYITPISERPKIYRVPFIRGIFNFFDSMASGMKTLMRSGEVFDGDAQPGKLETWMAKKLKINIYDVMMVFSVILGVALAIGLFFFLPLGVLTGIKALVTKYISAEANTLWYVTVLYALLEGLLRIIIFVLYIALTTLMKPIKRTYMYHGAEHKTISCYEHGLELTVENAQKMTTVHDRCGTTFMFIVMLVSVVIFSIVGIFEPYMQSLGVWKTVILFASRIILLPIVMGISYEMLKTMAKYDNIVVRIFKFPGLMLQKLTTKQPDDSMVECAITAFNTVMAMDADPTIPEKRFDTKKPYEKVRAEIKTMLKGVDESDIDWIFCEACGVKRSQLAGLTHIRQLEYEKAVEFAKKRQKGEPLWRVFGNVDFYGYDIAVTPDVLCPRPETEYLAQNAIELSTGDSAVLDMCAGSGCISIAIAGEVSCKVTACDISQDALDVAKRNAILNGVEDKITFVCGNMFEIVDGKFDIMV
;
A
#
# COMPACT_ATOMS: atom_id res chain seq x y z
N THR A 1 -7.77 6.22 -3.18
CA THR A 1 -6.64 7.17 -3.15
C THR A 1 -6.25 7.51 -4.58
N ALA A 2 -6.11 8.81 -4.90
CA ALA A 2 -5.64 9.28 -6.20
C ALA A 2 -4.36 10.10 -6.01
N VAL A 3 -3.40 9.92 -6.92
CA VAL A 3 -2.11 10.61 -6.88
C VAL A 3 -1.76 11.03 -8.31
N ARG A 4 -1.18 12.22 -8.47
CA ARG A 4 -0.67 12.66 -9.76
C ARG A 4 0.77 12.20 -9.91
N ASP A 5 1.07 11.41 -10.95
CA ASP A 5 2.40 10.94 -11.26
C ASP A 5 3.30 12.05 -11.82
N GLU A 6 4.58 11.75 -12.05
CA GLU A 6 5.56 12.70 -12.62
C GLU A 6 5.21 13.15 -14.05
N LYS A 7 4.44 12.35 -14.78
CA LYS A 7 3.97 12.66 -16.16
C LYS A 7 2.72 13.52 -16.15
N GLY A 8 2.15 13.83 -14.98
CA GLY A 8 0.94 14.60 -14.83
C GLY A 8 -0.37 13.80 -14.89
N ASN A 9 -0.32 12.46 -15.02
CA ASN A 9 -1.50 11.62 -15.02
C ASN A 9 -1.98 11.34 -13.59
N ILE A 10 -3.29 11.19 -13.41
CA ILE A 10 -3.86 10.78 -12.13
C ILE A 10 -3.95 9.26 -12.10
N VAL A 11 -3.18 8.64 -11.21
CA VAL A 11 -3.24 7.21 -10.92
C VAL A 11 -4.06 6.97 -9.65
N VAL A 12 -4.82 5.88 -9.64
CA VAL A 12 -5.78 5.60 -8.56
C VAL A 12 -5.49 4.23 -7.95
N GLU A 13 -5.43 4.17 -6.61
CA GLU A 13 -5.52 2.93 -5.86
C GLU A 13 -6.87 2.85 -5.16
N SER A 14 -7.55 1.73 -5.29
CA SER A 14 -8.84 1.48 -4.66
C SER A 14 -8.88 0.09 -4.03
N LYS A 15 -9.54 0.00 -2.87
CA LYS A 15 -9.66 -1.25 -2.13
C LYS A 15 -11.01 -1.31 -1.41
N TYR A 16 -11.63 -2.49 -1.40
CA TYR A 16 -12.79 -2.74 -0.57
C TYR A 16 -12.39 -2.90 0.90
N ILE A 17 -13.18 -2.31 1.77
CA ILE A 17 -12.99 -2.40 3.23
C ILE A 17 -14.16 -3.17 3.80
N THR A 18 -13.88 -4.16 4.66
CA THR A 18 -14.94 -4.91 5.34
C THR A 18 -15.83 -3.96 6.15
N PRO A 19 -17.14 -3.91 5.86
CA PRO A 19 -18.09 -3.05 6.57
C PRO A 19 -18.10 -3.35 8.07
N ILE A 20 -18.35 -2.32 8.90
CA ILE A 20 -18.46 -2.49 10.38
C ILE A 20 -19.57 -3.50 10.74
N SER A 21 -20.60 -3.63 9.88
CA SER A 21 -21.69 -4.60 10.04
C SER A 21 -21.22 -6.06 9.99
N GLU A 22 -20.13 -6.37 9.33
CA GLU A 22 -19.56 -7.72 9.17
C GLU A 22 -18.44 -8.01 10.17
N ARG A 23 -17.97 -6.97 10.88
CA ARG A 23 -16.91 -7.11 11.90
C ARG A 23 -17.46 -7.70 13.20
N PRO A 24 -16.60 -8.29 14.07
CA PRO A 24 -16.99 -8.80 15.38
C PRO A 24 -17.80 -7.80 16.19
N LYS A 25 -18.76 -8.28 17.00
CA LYS A 25 -19.71 -7.43 17.76
C LYS A 25 -19.02 -6.37 18.64
N ILE A 26 -17.80 -6.64 19.11
CA ILE A 26 -17.01 -5.71 19.92
C ILE A 26 -16.75 -4.36 19.20
N TYR A 27 -16.61 -4.37 17.86
CA TYR A 27 -16.43 -3.14 17.06
C TYR A 27 -17.69 -2.26 17.00
N ARG A 28 -18.83 -2.72 17.52
CA ARG A 28 -20.09 -1.98 17.52
C ARG A 28 -20.46 -1.42 18.92
N VAL A 29 -19.76 -1.88 19.96
CA VAL A 29 -20.02 -1.45 21.33
C VAL A 29 -19.66 0.04 21.49
N PRO A 30 -20.55 0.90 22.01
CA PRO A 30 -20.24 2.30 22.30
C PRO A 30 -18.94 2.43 23.09
N PHE A 31 -18.22 3.51 22.91
CA PHE A 31 -16.88 3.81 23.41
C PHE A 31 -15.78 2.90 22.82
N ILE A 32 -15.93 1.57 22.83
CA ILE A 32 -14.96 0.62 22.29
C ILE A 32 -14.80 0.82 20.77
N ARG A 33 -15.89 1.04 20.06
CA ARG A 33 -15.85 1.31 18.62
C ARG A 33 -15.03 2.55 18.25
N GLY A 34 -15.00 3.55 19.13
CA GLY A 34 -14.21 4.75 18.91
C GLY A 34 -12.71 4.48 18.94
N ILE A 35 -12.27 3.59 19.83
CA ILE A 35 -10.88 3.16 19.94
C ILE A 35 -10.46 2.43 18.66
N PHE A 36 -11.21 1.42 18.24
CA PHE A 36 -10.89 0.65 17.03
C PHE A 36 -10.90 1.53 15.77
N ASN A 37 -11.93 2.36 15.59
CA ASN A 37 -12.02 3.24 14.43
C ASN A 37 -10.84 4.24 14.37
N PHE A 38 -10.38 4.73 15.51
CA PHE A 38 -9.22 5.62 15.55
C PHE A 38 -7.95 4.89 15.07
N PHE A 39 -7.66 3.71 15.64
CA PHE A 39 -6.48 2.94 15.25
C PHE A 39 -6.54 2.46 13.79
N ASP A 40 -7.70 2.00 13.32
CA ASP A 40 -7.91 1.60 11.93
C ASP A 40 -7.69 2.77 10.96
N SER A 41 -8.25 3.95 11.29
CA SER A 41 -8.08 5.16 10.46
C SER A 41 -6.63 5.62 10.44
N MET A 42 -5.93 5.58 11.59
CA MET A 42 -4.53 5.96 11.68
C MET A 42 -3.64 4.99 10.89
N ALA A 43 -3.84 3.68 11.06
CA ALA A 43 -3.07 2.66 10.35
C ALA A 43 -3.32 2.71 8.83
N SER A 44 -4.59 2.85 8.43
CA SER A 44 -4.97 2.99 7.02
C SER A 44 -4.42 4.27 6.40
N GLY A 45 -4.56 5.39 7.10
CA GLY A 45 -4.04 6.70 6.64
C GLY A 45 -2.51 6.68 6.48
N MET A 46 -1.77 6.14 7.46
CA MET A 46 -0.33 6.00 7.38
C MET A 46 0.08 5.14 6.19
N LYS A 47 -0.55 3.97 6.01
CA LYS A 47 -0.28 3.08 4.89
C LYS A 47 -0.56 3.75 3.55
N THR A 48 -1.66 4.49 3.45
CA THR A 48 -2.04 5.23 2.24
C THR A 48 -1.03 6.33 1.91
N LEU A 49 -0.58 7.10 2.90
CA LEU A 49 0.44 8.14 2.71
C LEU A 49 1.79 7.55 2.27
N MET A 50 2.22 6.44 2.88
CA MET A 50 3.46 5.75 2.47
C MET A 50 3.37 5.28 1.02
N ARG A 51 2.27 4.63 0.63
CA ARG A 51 2.07 4.17 -0.75
C ARG A 51 1.95 5.32 -1.76
N SER A 52 1.31 6.42 -1.37
CA SER A 52 1.26 7.62 -2.21
C SER A 52 2.65 8.21 -2.47
N GLY A 53 3.55 8.13 -1.47
CA GLY A 53 4.94 8.54 -1.61
C GLY A 53 5.75 7.67 -2.57
N GLU A 54 5.42 6.37 -2.68
CA GLU A 54 6.09 5.44 -3.60
C GLU A 54 5.80 5.73 -5.09
N VAL A 55 4.72 6.46 -5.40
CA VAL A 55 4.40 6.90 -6.78
C VAL A 55 5.33 8.02 -7.24
N PHE A 56 5.83 8.83 -6.30
CA PHE A 56 6.85 9.84 -6.59
C PHE A 56 8.22 9.20 -6.38
N ASP A 57 8.98 8.99 -7.47
CA ASP A 57 10.40 8.61 -7.42
C ASP A 57 11.24 9.76 -6.80
N GLY A 58 10.92 10.15 -5.58
CA GLY A 58 11.73 11.09 -4.81
C GLY A 58 12.95 10.37 -4.26
N ASP A 59 14.08 10.44 -4.94
CA ASP A 59 15.40 10.11 -4.42
C ASP A 59 15.71 11.00 -3.21
N ALA A 60 15.10 10.70 -2.06
CA ALA A 60 15.53 11.27 -0.80
C ALA A 60 16.96 10.75 -0.53
N GLN A 61 17.96 11.57 -0.85
CA GLN A 61 19.36 11.20 -0.60
C GLN A 61 19.58 11.05 0.91
N PRO A 62 20.02 9.87 1.35
CA PRO A 62 20.23 9.62 2.77
C PRO A 62 21.35 10.48 3.33
N GLY A 63 21.17 10.98 4.53
CA GLY A 63 22.18 11.75 5.25
C GLY A 63 23.39 10.90 5.65
N LYS A 64 24.49 11.57 6.04
CA LYS A 64 25.74 10.90 6.43
C LYS A 64 25.57 9.98 7.64
N LEU A 65 24.72 10.34 8.60
CA LEU A 65 24.45 9.56 9.81
C LEU A 65 23.70 8.27 9.47
N GLU A 66 22.67 8.38 8.64
CA GLU A 66 21.85 7.25 8.20
C GLU A 66 22.67 6.25 7.38
N THR A 67 23.55 6.76 6.49
CA THR A 67 24.48 5.92 5.71
C THR A 67 25.46 5.17 6.62
N TRP A 68 25.98 5.83 7.66
CA TRP A 68 26.88 5.21 8.63
C TRP A 68 26.15 4.13 9.44
N MET A 69 24.91 4.41 9.93
CA MET A 69 24.10 3.45 10.67
C MET A 69 23.73 2.23 9.82
N ALA A 70 23.31 2.44 8.58
CA ALA A 70 22.97 1.36 7.66
C ALA A 70 24.15 0.40 7.42
N LYS A 71 25.36 0.95 7.20
CA LYS A 71 26.60 0.16 7.05
C LYS A 71 26.94 -0.64 8.32
N LYS A 72 26.80 -0.02 9.49
CA LYS A 72 27.14 -0.66 10.77
C LYS A 72 26.17 -1.77 11.17
N LEU A 73 24.87 -1.58 10.92
CA LEU A 73 23.81 -2.52 11.29
C LEU A 73 23.52 -3.55 10.20
N LYS A 74 24.12 -3.40 8.99
CA LYS A 74 23.84 -4.25 7.80
C LYS A 74 22.35 -4.31 7.45
N ILE A 75 21.63 -3.20 7.66
CA ILE A 75 20.21 -3.02 7.40
C ILE A 75 20.05 -2.04 6.23
N ASN A 76 18.94 -2.14 5.50
CA ASN A 76 18.63 -1.22 4.42
C ASN A 76 18.59 0.23 4.94
N ILE A 77 19.21 1.13 4.22
CA ILE A 77 19.32 2.55 4.60
C ILE A 77 17.93 3.22 4.74
N TYR A 78 16.98 2.86 3.87
CA TYR A 78 15.60 3.41 3.93
C TYR A 78 14.85 2.96 5.18
N ASP A 79 15.04 1.71 5.60
CA ASP A 79 14.42 1.18 6.82
C ASP A 79 15.01 1.87 8.06
N VAL A 80 16.32 2.16 8.04
CA VAL A 80 16.99 2.94 9.11
C VAL A 80 16.45 4.36 9.15
N MET A 81 16.33 5.04 8.00
CA MET A 81 15.78 6.40 7.91
C MET A 81 14.35 6.45 8.45
N MET A 82 13.51 5.50 8.06
CA MET A 82 12.13 5.44 8.49
C MET A 82 12.03 5.23 10.02
N VAL A 83 12.72 4.23 10.56
CA VAL A 83 12.71 3.95 12.01
C VAL A 83 13.27 5.13 12.80
N PHE A 84 14.38 5.71 12.36
CA PHE A 84 14.97 6.89 13.00
C PHE A 84 14.03 8.09 13.00
N SER A 85 13.38 8.38 11.87
CA SER A 85 12.39 9.47 11.75
C SER A 85 11.20 9.27 12.69
N VAL A 86 10.69 8.03 12.80
CA VAL A 86 9.59 7.71 13.72
C VAL A 86 10.03 7.91 15.17
N ILE A 87 11.21 7.40 15.57
CA ILE A 87 11.73 7.55 16.94
C ILE A 87 11.92 9.03 17.27
N LEU A 88 12.53 9.80 16.35
CA LEU A 88 12.74 11.23 16.54
C LEU A 88 11.41 11.98 16.64
N GLY A 89 10.44 11.66 15.78
CA GLY A 89 9.11 12.27 15.81
C GLY A 89 8.39 12.00 17.13
N VAL A 90 8.43 10.76 17.62
CA VAL A 90 7.83 10.38 18.92
C VAL A 90 8.55 11.11 20.07
N ALA A 91 9.87 11.16 20.07
CA ALA A 91 10.65 11.86 21.09
C ALA A 91 10.31 13.36 21.13
N LEU A 92 10.24 14.02 19.96
CA LEU A 92 9.84 15.42 19.84
C LEU A 92 8.40 15.65 20.32
N ALA A 93 7.48 14.76 19.97
CA ALA A 93 6.08 14.86 20.43
C ALA A 93 5.98 14.74 21.96
N ILE A 94 6.68 13.80 22.57
CA ILE A 94 6.74 13.67 24.04
C ILE A 94 7.39 14.91 24.65
N GLY A 95 8.49 15.40 24.09
CA GLY A 95 9.14 16.62 24.53
C GLY A 95 8.20 17.83 24.52
N LEU A 96 7.52 18.03 23.39
CA LEU A 96 6.68 19.20 23.15
C LEU A 96 5.36 19.13 23.94
N PHE A 97 4.68 17.99 23.96
CA PHE A 97 3.33 17.89 24.52
C PHE A 97 3.27 17.38 25.95
N PHE A 98 4.37 16.80 26.45
CA PHE A 98 4.43 16.32 27.82
C PHE A 98 5.44 17.12 28.65
N PHE A 99 6.72 17.17 28.27
CA PHE A 99 7.75 17.79 29.08
C PHE A 99 7.70 19.32 29.09
N LEU A 100 7.39 19.97 27.98
CA LEU A 100 7.33 21.42 27.93
C LEU A 100 6.20 22.00 28.82
N PRO A 101 4.92 21.51 28.75
CA PRO A 101 3.88 21.96 29.68
C PRO A 101 4.21 21.69 31.14
N LEU A 102 4.76 20.52 31.43
CA LEU A 102 5.18 20.15 32.78
C LEU A 102 6.28 21.08 33.33
N GLY A 103 7.28 21.40 32.51
CA GLY A 103 8.38 22.30 32.87
C GLY A 103 7.88 23.72 33.16
N VAL A 104 7.02 24.26 32.29
CA VAL A 104 6.40 25.59 32.48
C VAL A 104 5.58 25.59 33.77
N LEU A 105 4.76 24.57 34.00
CA LEU A 105 3.93 24.49 35.21
C LEU A 105 4.79 24.36 36.47
N THR A 106 5.85 23.59 36.43
CA THR A 106 6.80 23.46 37.55
C THR A 106 7.45 24.81 37.88
N GLY A 107 7.83 25.57 36.85
CA GLY A 107 8.32 26.93 37.03
C GLY A 107 7.30 27.87 37.68
N ILE A 108 6.02 27.82 37.26
CA ILE A 108 4.93 28.60 37.86
C ILE A 108 4.73 28.21 39.34
N LYS A 109 4.69 26.89 39.66
CA LYS A 109 4.59 26.41 41.05
C LYS A 109 5.75 26.91 41.92
N ALA A 110 6.98 26.90 41.38
CA ALA A 110 8.15 27.43 42.08
C ALA A 110 8.04 28.94 42.37
N LEU A 111 7.53 29.72 41.41
CA LEU A 111 7.27 31.15 41.60
C LEU A 111 6.20 31.39 42.67
N VAL A 112 5.10 30.64 42.65
CA VAL A 112 4.03 30.73 43.67
C VAL A 112 4.60 30.39 45.05
N THR A 113 5.42 29.34 45.18
CA THR A 113 6.07 28.99 46.44
C THR A 113 6.97 30.10 46.92
N LYS A 114 7.71 30.78 46.03
CA LYS A 114 8.68 31.82 46.38
C LYS A 114 8.00 33.13 46.80
N TYR A 115 6.93 33.54 46.13
CA TYR A 115 6.34 34.87 46.27
C TYR A 115 5.00 34.90 47.07
N ILE A 116 4.32 33.75 47.23
CA ILE A 116 3.06 33.66 47.94
C ILE A 116 3.21 32.75 49.17
N SER A 117 3.18 31.44 49.01
CA SER A 117 3.48 30.45 50.06
C SER A 117 3.58 29.05 49.46
N ALA A 118 4.28 28.13 50.15
CA ALA A 118 4.32 26.74 49.76
C ALA A 118 2.95 26.05 49.98
N GLU A 119 2.22 26.41 51.03
CA GLU A 119 0.90 25.89 51.38
C GLU A 119 -0.15 26.17 50.30
N ALA A 120 -0.03 27.31 49.58
CA ALA A 120 -0.93 27.66 48.49
C ALA A 120 -0.98 26.56 47.40
N ASN A 121 0.14 25.86 47.11
CA ASN A 121 0.20 24.79 46.13
C ASN A 121 -0.52 23.50 46.56
N THR A 122 -0.90 23.34 47.82
CA THR A 122 -1.58 22.14 48.34
C THR A 122 -3.11 22.29 48.37
N LEU A 123 -3.63 23.52 48.17
CA LEU A 123 -5.05 23.77 48.15
C LEU A 123 -5.70 23.10 46.95
N TRP A 124 -6.78 22.39 47.13
CA TRP A 124 -7.44 21.59 46.11
C TRP A 124 -7.85 22.43 44.88
N TYR A 125 -8.37 23.62 45.09
CA TYR A 125 -8.77 24.53 43.98
C TYR A 125 -7.56 25.06 43.21
N VAL A 126 -6.42 25.27 43.85
CA VAL A 126 -5.16 25.64 43.18
C VAL A 126 -4.63 24.51 42.35
N THR A 127 -4.74 23.25 42.84
CA THR A 127 -4.39 22.07 42.08
C THR A 127 -5.26 21.89 40.82
N VAL A 128 -6.56 22.13 40.94
CA VAL A 128 -7.48 22.12 39.79
C VAL A 128 -7.11 23.25 38.79
N LEU A 129 -6.81 24.44 39.29
CA LEU A 129 -6.37 25.56 38.45
C LEU A 129 -5.10 25.24 37.68
N TYR A 130 -4.10 24.61 38.33
CA TYR A 130 -2.89 24.17 37.66
C TYR A 130 -3.18 23.11 36.58
N ALA A 131 -4.07 22.15 36.83
CA ALA A 131 -4.44 21.15 35.85
C ALA A 131 -5.16 21.76 34.61
N LEU A 132 -6.03 22.75 34.84
CA LEU A 132 -6.68 23.51 33.76
C LEU A 132 -5.67 24.34 32.98
N LEU A 133 -4.73 25.02 33.69
CA LEU A 133 -3.66 25.78 33.05
C LEU A 133 -2.74 24.88 32.20
N GLU A 134 -2.38 23.69 32.71
CA GLU A 134 -1.62 22.69 31.98
C GLU A 134 -2.37 22.27 30.69
N GLY A 135 -3.67 22.01 30.80
CA GLY A 135 -4.51 21.66 29.67
C GLY A 135 -4.60 22.77 28.63
N LEU A 136 -4.82 24.01 29.08
CA LEU A 136 -4.85 25.17 28.20
C LEU A 136 -3.51 25.38 27.49
N LEU A 137 -2.40 25.24 28.22
CA LEU A 137 -1.05 25.35 27.66
C LEU A 137 -0.80 24.30 26.56
N ARG A 138 -1.28 23.06 26.75
CA ARG A 138 -1.21 22.00 25.70
C ARG A 138 -2.00 22.40 24.46
N ILE A 139 -3.18 22.94 24.61
CA ILE A 139 -4.00 23.42 23.49
C ILE A 139 -3.25 24.52 22.73
N ILE A 140 -2.68 25.49 23.44
CA ILE A 140 -1.92 26.59 22.85
C ILE A 140 -0.69 26.04 22.10
N ILE A 141 0.08 25.17 22.71
CA ILE A 141 1.25 24.52 22.09
C ILE A 141 0.84 23.76 20.83
N PHE A 142 -0.27 23.03 20.88
CA PHE A 142 -0.77 22.28 19.73
C PHE A 142 -1.19 23.21 18.58
N VAL A 143 -1.95 24.24 18.86
CA VAL A 143 -2.38 25.20 17.83
C VAL A 143 -1.17 25.90 17.22
N LEU A 144 -0.20 26.29 18.06
CA LEU A 144 1.07 26.89 17.59
C LEU A 144 1.88 25.91 16.74
N TYR A 145 1.99 24.66 17.16
CA TYR A 145 2.64 23.59 16.39
C TYR A 145 2.00 23.44 15.01
N ILE A 146 0.67 23.31 14.94
CA ILE A 146 -0.05 23.23 13.67
C ILE A 146 0.20 24.48 12.82
N ALA A 147 0.14 25.66 13.41
CA ALA A 147 0.41 26.92 12.70
C ALA A 147 1.83 26.95 12.12
N LEU A 148 2.83 26.52 12.88
CA LEU A 148 4.23 26.45 12.43
C LEU A 148 4.42 25.42 11.32
N THR A 149 3.75 24.28 11.39
CA THR A 149 3.83 23.26 10.32
C THR A 149 3.28 23.77 8.98
N THR A 150 2.36 24.77 8.97
CA THR A 150 1.88 25.39 7.73
C THR A 150 2.98 26.14 6.96
N LEU A 151 4.08 26.50 7.62
CA LEU A 151 5.22 27.17 6.98
C LEU A 151 6.07 26.21 6.16
N MET A 152 5.99 24.91 6.45
CA MET A 152 6.72 23.87 5.73
C MET A 152 6.02 23.56 4.41
N LYS A 153 6.71 23.75 3.28
CA LYS A 153 6.13 23.56 1.94
C LYS A 153 5.45 22.18 1.74
N PRO A 154 6.06 21.02 2.13
CA PRO A 154 5.42 19.72 1.95
C PRO A 154 4.12 19.60 2.77
N ILE A 155 4.11 20.07 4.03
CA ILE A 155 2.95 19.97 4.90
C ILE A 155 1.84 20.93 4.41
N LYS A 156 2.21 22.14 3.99
CA LYS A 156 1.27 23.07 3.37
C LYS A 156 0.57 22.45 2.16
N ARG A 157 1.32 21.71 1.32
CA ARG A 157 0.77 21.00 0.16
C ARG A 157 -0.23 19.90 0.60
N THR A 158 0.07 19.15 1.65
CA THR A 158 -0.86 18.17 2.24
C THR A 158 -2.15 18.85 2.72
N TYR A 159 -2.04 20.02 3.34
CA TYR A 159 -3.21 20.79 3.77
C TYR A 159 -4.03 21.38 2.59
N MET A 160 -3.41 21.59 1.42
CA MET A 160 -4.12 21.96 0.20
C MET A 160 -4.92 20.77 -0.36
N TYR A 161 -4.37 19.57 -0.38
CA TYR A 161 -5.11 18.34 -0.74
C TYR A 161 -6.28 18.07 0.22
N HIS A 162 -6.10 18.28 1.51
CA HIS A 162 -7.18 18.20 2.51
C HIS A 162 -8.29 19.23 2.21
N GLY A 163 -7.91 20.46 1.80
CA GLY A 163 -8.87 21.45 1.33
C GLY A 163 -9.61 21.04 0.07
N ALA A 164 -8.93 20.35 -0.88
CA ALA A 164 -9.54 19.83 -2.10
C ALA A 164 -10.59 18.74 -1.79
N GLU A 165 -10.28 17.84 -0.85
CA GLU A 165 -11.21 16.82 -0.37
C GLU A 165 -12.49 17.47 0.19
N HIS A 166 -12.37 18.45 1.10
CA HIS A 166 -13.52 19.15 1.67
C HIS A 166 -14.38 19.84 0.63
N LYS A 167 -13.75 20.52 -0.35
CA LYS A 167 -14.45 21.20 -1.44
C LYS A 167 -15.23 20.19 -2.32
N THR A 168 -14.63 19.04 -2.62
CA THR A 168 -15.25 17.98 -3.41
C THR A 168 -16.46 17.38 -2.69
N ILE A 169 -16.30 17.05 -1.38
CA ILE A 169 -17.40 16.50 -0.57
C ILE A 169 -18.53 17.55 -0.44
N SER A 170 -18.18 18.80 -0.19
CA SER A 170 -19.17 19.88 -0.09
C SER A 170 -19.92 20.10 -1.40
N CYS A 171 -19.25 20.02 -2.56
CA CYS A 171 -19.87 20.10 -3.87
C CYS A 171 -20.92 18.99 -4.07
N TYR A 172 -20.55 17.77 -3.73
CA TYR A 172 -21.46 16.61 -3.78
C TYR A 172 -22.66 16.76 -2.84
N GLU A 173 -22.44 17.17 -1.58
CA GLU A 173 -23.52 17.34 -0.58
C GLU A 173 -24.51 18.46 -0.97
N HIS A 174 -24.09 19.45 -1.77
CA HIS A 174 -24.97 20.47 -2.33
C HIS A 174 -25.68 20.03 -3.63
N GLY A 175 -25.47 18.78 -4.07
CA GLY A 175 -26.10 18.23 -5.29
C GLY A 175 -25.59 18.85 -6.60
N LEU A 176 -24.42 19.48 -6.57
CA LEU A 176 -23.80 20.07 -7.75
C LEU A 176 -23.01 19.02 -8.52
N GLU A 177 -22.90 19.21 -9.84
CA GLU A 177 -22.03 18.39 -10.67
C GLU A 177 -20.57 18.51 -10.19
N LEU A 178 -19.88 17.38 -10.07
CA LEU A 178 -18.49 17.31 -9.59
C LEU A 178 -17.52 17.76 -10.70
N THR A 179 -17.48 19.06 -10.93
CA THR A 179 -16.50 19.72 -11.77
C THR A 179 -15.51 20.52 -10.92
N VAL A 180 -14.31 20.75 -11.46
CA VAL A 180 -13.30 21.57 -10.77
C VAL A 180 -13.86 22.97 -10.46
N GLU A 181 -14.58 23.56 -11.40
CA GLU A 181 -15.18 24.89 -11.22
C GLU A 181 -16.19 24.94 -10.09
N ASN A 182 -17.12 23.97 -10.02
CA ASN A 182 -18.11 23.92 -8.94
C ASN A 182 -17.48 23.62 -7.59
N ALA A 183 -16.55 22.67 -7.53
CA ALA A 183 -15.83 22.34 -6.30
C ALA A 183 -14.99 23.52 -5.79
N GLN A 184 -14.36 24.32 -6.68
CA GLN A 184 -13.60 25.50 -6.27
C GLN A 184 -14.46 26.59 -5.62
N LYS A 185 -15.74 26.67 -5.92
CA LYS A 185 -16.69 27.61 -5.27
C LYS A 185 -17.03 27.21 -3.84
N MET A 186 -16.76 25.95 -3.44
CA MET A 186 -17.11 25.43 -2.12
C MET A 186 -16.10 25.84 -1.04
N THR A 187 -16.53 25.72 0.24
CA THR A 187 -15.68 25.98 1.40
C THR A 187 -14.66 24.86 1.65
N THR A 188 -13.50 25.22 2.20
CA THR A 188 -12.50 24.25 2.68
C THR A 188 -12.80 23.72 4.09
N VAL A 189 -13.86 24.22 4.75
CA VAL A 189 -14.25 23.82 6.11
C VAL A 189 -15.44 22.86 6.02
N HIS A 190 -15.39 21.74 6.74
CA HIS A 190 -16.43 20.72 6.72
C HIS A 190 -16.69 20.16 8.13
N ASP A 191 -17.97 20.01 8.52
CA ASP A 191 -18.39 19.63 9.87
C ASP A 191 -17.96 18.24 10.33
N ARG A 192 -17.71 17.31 9.41
CA ARG A 192 -17.41 15.90 9.68
C ARG A 192 -15.93 15.56 9.59
N CYS A 193 -15.05 16.55 9.66
CA CYS A 193 -13.62 16.35 9.52
C CYS A 193 -12.97 15.78 10.80
N GLY A 194 -11.97 14.91 10.61
CA GLY A 194 -11.16 14.34 11.69
C GLY A 194 -10.38 15.34 12.53
N THR A 195 -10.11 16.58 12.02
CA THR A 195 -9.45 17.62 12.82
C THR A 195 -10.35 18.15 13.94
N THR A 196 -11.67 18.16 13.75
CA THR A 196 -12.63 18.44 14.83
C THR A 196 -12.55 17.37 15.92
N PHE A 197 -12.39 16.08 15.53
CA PHE A 197 -12.17 15.01 16.49
C PHE A 197 -10.91 15.21 17.32
N MET A 198 -9.78 15.61 16.71
CA MET A 198 -8.54 15.90 17.45
C MET A 198 -8.73 16.98 18.51
N PHE A 199 -9.49 18.05 18.18
CA PHE A 199 -9.80 19.08 19.15
C PHE A 199 -10.66 18.55 20.31
N ILE A 200 -11.68 17.74 20.03
CA ILE A 200 -12.52 17.12 21.06
C ILE A 200 -11.70 16.19 21.96
N VAL A 201 -10.79 15.40 21.39
CA VAL A 201 -9.85 14.54 22.14
C VAL A 201 -9.03 15.40 23.13
N MET A 202 -8.51 16.54 22.69
CA MET A 202 -7.77 17.45 23.57
C MET A 202 -8.65 18.01 24.70
N LEU A 203 -9.85 18.46 24.38
CA LEU A 203 -10.78 18.99 25.36
C LEU A 203 -11.14 17.95 26.43
N VAL A 204 -11.52 16.73 25.99
CA VAL A 204 -11.84 15.60 26.88
C VAL A 204 -10.63 15.18 27.70
N SER A 205 -9.43 15.18 27.10
CA SER A 205 -8.19 14.84 27.81
C SER A 205 -7.88 15.85 28.92
N VAL A 206 -8.11 17.14 28.69
CA VAL A 206 -7.93 18.17 29.72
C VAL A 206 -8.83 17.88 30.93
N VAL A 207 -10.11 17.57 30.71
CA VAL A 207 -11.05 17.24 31.78
C VAL A 207 -10.63 15.98 32.54
N ILE A 208 -10.38 14.88 31.82
CA ILE A 208 -10.03 13.59 32.45
C ILE A 208 -8.69 13.67 33.19
N PHE A 209 -7.68 14.31 32.60
CA PHE A 209 -6.36 14.43 33.24
C PHE A 209 -6.36 15.43 34.39
N SER A 210 -7.27 16.40 34.39
CA SER A 210 -7.46 17.28 35.55
C SER A 210 -7.98 16.50 36.77
N ILE A 211 -8.87 15.52 36.54
CA ILE A 211 -9.34 14.63 37.63
C ILE A 211 -8.17 13.82 38.21
N VAL A 212 -7.29 13.30 37.35
CA VAL A 212 -6.07 12.59 37.80
C VAL A 212 -5.13 13.53 38.55
N GLY A 213 -5.05 14.79 38.13
CA GLY A 213 -4.24 15.82 38.78
C GLY A 213 -4.64 16.11 40.23
N ILE A 214 -5.92 15.91 40.60
CA ILE A 214 -6.38 16.07 41.99
C ILE A 214 -5.65 15.15 42.97
N PHE A 215 -5.18 13.99 42.47
CA PHE A 215 -4.44 13.02 43.27
C PHE A 215 -2.93 13.31 43.37
N GLU A 216 -2.42 14.29 42.60
CA GLU A 216 -1.00 14.65 42.59
C GLU A 216 -0.39 14.98 43.98
N PRO A 217 -1.07 15.76 44.84
CA PRO A 217 -0.54 16.05 46.18
C PRO A 217 -0.29 14.82 47.04
N TYR A 218 -1.13 13.77 46.92
CA TYR A 218 -0.99 12.53 47.67
C TYR A 218 0.17 11.66 47.23
N MET A 219 0.74 11.94 46.05
CA MET A 219 1.87 11.20 45.47
C MET A 219 3.22 11.87 45.70
N GLN A 220 3.30 12.95 46.52
CA GLN A 220 4.55 13.69 46.70
C GLN A 220 5.66 12.86 47.36
N SER A 221 5.31 11.89 48.24
CA SER A 221 6.26 10.99 48.87
C SER A 221 6.96 10.02 47.91
N LEU A 222 6.46 9.87 46.68
CA LEU A 222 6.97 8.91 45.69
C LEU A 222 8.16 9.46 44.85
N GLY A 223 8.58 10.71 45.07
CA GLY A 223 9.71 11.31 44.33
C GLY A 223 9.59 11.19 42.84
N VAL A 224 10.62 10.62 42.19
CA VAL A 224 10.66 10.45 40.71
C VAL A 224 9.52 9.56 40.17
N TRP A 225 9.11 8.55 40.96
CA TRP A 225 8.02 7.64 40.58
C TRP A 225 6.67 8.33 40.41
N LYS A 226 6.43 9.46 41.04
CA LYS A 226 5.27 10.31 40.82
C LYS A 226 5.10 10.66 39.31
N THR A 227 6.17 11.12 38.67
CA THR A 227 6.13 11.50 37.26
C THR A 227 5.86 10.30 36.36
N VAL A 228 6.46 9.15 36.69
CA VAL A 228 6.24 7.90 35.95
C VAL A 228 4.78 7.43 36.08
N ILE A 229 4.20 7.46 37.28
CA ILE A 229 2.82 7.06 37.53
C ILE A 229 1.84 8.00 36.81
N LEU A 230 2.05 9.33 36.87
CA LEU A 230 1.22 10.28 36.16
C LEU A 230 1.32 10.12 34.63
N PHE A 231 2.48 9.82 34.12
CA PHE A 231 2.65 9.50 32.68
C PHE A 231 1.94 8.21 32.29
N ALA A 232 2.15 7.14 33.04
CA ALA A 232 1.52 5.85 32.81
C ALA A 232 -0.03 5.94 32.91
N SER A 233 -0.56 6.67 33.89
CA SER A 233 -2.01 6.87 34.03
C SER A 233 -2.61 7.57 32.81
N ARG A 234 -1.91 8.56 32.23
CA ARG A 234 -2.36 9.24 31.00
C ARG A 234 -2.41 8.30 29.79
N ILE A 235 -1.42 7.40 29.66
CA ILE A 235 -1.42 6.40 28.58
C ILE A 235 -2.57 5.40 28.77
N ILE A 236 -2.79 4.92 30.01
CA ILE A 236 -3.87 3.97 30.33
C ILE A 236 -5.25 4.58 30.10
N LEU A 237 -5.42 5.87 30.37
CA LEU A 237 -6.68 6.59 30.16
C LEU A 237 -6.91 7.03 28.72
N LEU A 238 -5.88 7.02 27.86
CA LEU A 238 -5.99 7.45 26.47
C LEU A 238 -7.10 6.73 25.67
N PRO A 239 -7.27 5.39 25.77
CA PRO A 239 -8.38 4.70 25.12
C PRO A 239 -9.76 5.22 25.58
N ILE A 240 -9.91 5.54 26.86
CA ILE A 240 -11.15 6.09 27.42
C ILE A 240 -11.43 7.48 26.85
N VAL A 241 -10.42 8.33 26.81
CA VAL A 241 -10.51 9.66 26.15
C VAL A 241 -10.95 9.53 24.70
N MET A 242 -10.34 8.62 23.94
CA MET A 242 -10.70 8.37 22.54
C MET A 242 -12.14 7.89 22.38
N GLY A 243 -12.57 6.94 23.22
CA GLY A 243 -13.92 6.41 23.20
C GLY A 243 -14.97 7.49 23.47
N ILE A 244 -14.78 8.29 24.52
CA ILE A 244 -15.69 9.41 24.86
C ILE A 244 -15.71 10.44 23.74
N SER A 245 -14.55 10.83 23.23
CA SER A 245 -14.43 11.83 22.16
C SER A 245 -15.14 11.40 20.88
N TYR A 246 -15.05 10.11 20.54
CA TYR A 246 -15.73 9.54 19.37
C TYR A 246 -17.26 9.59 19.52
N GLU A 247 -17.78 9.20 20.70
CA GLU A 247 -19.22 9.26 20.95
C GLU A 247 -19.73 10.71 20.97
N MET A 248 -18.94 11.66 21.52
CA MET A 248 -19.25 13.09 21.44
C MET A 248 -19.32 13.55 19.99
N LEU A 249 -18.30 13.26 19.17
CA LEU A 249 -18.29 13.64 17.75
C LEU A 249 -19.51 13.08 17.02
N LYS A 250 -19.81 11.79 17.23
CA LYS A 250 -20.96 11.12 16.60
C LYS A 250 -22.30 11.74 17.03
N THR A 251 -22.42 12.13 18.29
CA THR A 251 -23.60 12.81 18.83
C THR A 251 -23.72 14.20 18.24
N MET A 252 -22.62 14.96 18.19
CA MET A 252 -22.59 16.30 17.61
C MET A 252 -22.89 16.28 16.09
N ALA A 253 -22.61 15.20 15.38
CA ALA A 253 -22.98 15.05 13.97
C ALA A 253 -24.50 14.88 13.75
N LYS A 254 -25.27 14.47 14.79
CA LYS A 254 -26.72 14.24 14.70
C LYS A 254 -27.56 15.46 15.05
N TYR A 255 -27.01 16.37 15.84
CA TYR A 255 -27.75 17.52 16.37
C TYR A 255 -27.14 18.82 15.88
N ASP A 256 -27.99 19.80 15.55
CA ASP A 256 -27.59 21.16 15.19
C ASP A 256 -28.31 22.16 16.10
N ASN A 257 -27.77 22.32 17.31
CA ASN A 257 -28.24 23.31 18.27
C ASN A 257 -27.09 24.23 18.69
N ILE A 258 -27.42 25.30 19.40
CA ILE A 258 -26.45 26.32 19.83
C ILE A 258 -25.29 25.75 20.65
N VAL A 259 -25.57 24.76 21.52
CA VAL A 259 -24.56 24.08 22.34
C VAL A 259 -23.59 23.31 21.46
N VAL A 260 -24.08 22.51 20.52
CA VAL A 260 -23.26 21.75 19.57
C VAL A 260 -22.40 22.69 18.72
N ARG A 261 -22.96 23.83 18.26
CA ARG A 261 -22.22 24.80 17.47
C ARG A 261 -21.07 25.43 18.28
N ILE A 262 -21.28 25.74 19.59
CA ILE A 262 -20.21 26.21 20.47
C ILE A 262 -19.08 25.20 20.59
N PHE A 263 -19.39 23.93 20.79
CA PHE A 263 -18.36 22.87 20.88
C PHE A 263 -17.67 22.57 19.54
N LYS A 264 -18.35 22.69 18.41
CA LYS A 264 -17.76 22.53 17.07
C LYS A 264 -16.87 23.70 16.68
N PHE A 265 -17.20 24.92 17.11
CA PHE A 265 -16.57 26.16 16.63
C PHE A 265 -15.03 26.15 16.72
N PRO A 266 -14.38 25.75 17.85
CA PRO A 266 -12.93 25.74 17.90
C PRO A 266 -12.31 24.69 16.95
N GLY A 267 -12.97 23.55 16.76
CA GLY A 267 -12.55 22.55 15.78
C GLY A 267 -12.59 23.08 14.34
N LEU A 268 -13.65 23.81 13.98
CA LEU A 268 -13.78 24.47 12.68
C LEU A 268 -12.75 25.59 12.49
N MET A 269 -12.38 26.32 13.57
CA MET A 269 -11.29 27.29 13.52
C MET A 269 -9.94 26.62 13.27
N LEU A 270 -9.69 25.45 13.90
CA LEU A 270 -8.48 24.67 13.67
C LEU A 270 -8.39 24.16 12.21
N GLN A 271 -9.53 23.84 11.58
CA GLN A 271 -9.56 23.44 10.17
C GLN A 271 -9.00 24.54 9.25
N LYS A 272 -9.24 25.83 9.54
CA LYS A 272 -8.65 26.93 8.76
C LYS A 272 -7.12 26.92 8.73
N LEU A 273 -6.49 26.29 9.71
CA LEU A 273 -5.04 26.05 9.71
C LEU A 273 -4.66 24.81 8.89
N THR A 274 -5.44 23.72 9.02
CA THR A 274 -5.14 22.39 8.45
C THR A 274 -5.77 22.16 7.08
N THR A 275 -6.60 23.08 6.56
CA THR A 275 -7.11 23.08 5.20
C THR A 275 -6.73 24.39 4.52
N LYS A 276 -6.01 24.29 3.42
CA LYS A 276 -5.60 25.45 2.62
C LYS A 276 -6.31 25.42 1.28
N GLN A 277 -6.37 26.59 0.62
CA GLN A 277 -6.94 26.70 -0.72
C GLN A 277 -6.13 25.83 -1.69
N PRO A 278 -6.76 24.81 -2.33
CA PRO A 278 -6.12 23.97 -3.31
C PRO A 278 -6.03 24.65 -4.68
N ASP A 279 -5.09 24.21 -5.48
CA ASP A 279 -5.11 24.47 -6.93
C ASP A 279 -6.06 23.50 -7.66
N ASP A 280 -6.34 23.79 -8.93
CA ASP A 280 -7.29 23.01 -9.73
C ASP A 280 -6.83 21.57 -9.92
N SER A 281 -5.53 21.34 -10.02
CA SER A 281 -4.96 20.01 -10.20
C SER A 281 -5.16 19.10 -8.98
N MET A 282 -5.19 19.69 -7.78
CA MET A 282 -5.48 18.97 -6.52
C MET A 282 -6.97 18.65 -6.39
N VAL A 283 -7.83 19.57 -6.82
CA VAL A 283 -9.29 19.35 -6.85
C VAL A 283 -9.64 18.24 -7.83
N GLU A 284 -8.99 18.19 -8.99
CA GLU A 284 -9.15 17.12 -9.98
C GLU A 284 -8.79 15.74 -9.40
N CYS A 285 -7.67 15.66 -8.63
CA CYS A 285 -7.32 14.42 -7.92
C CYS A 285 -8.37 14.01 -6.89
N ALA A 286 -8.92 14.98 -6.13
CA ALA A 286 -9.94 14.71 -5.13
C ALA A 286 -11.25 14.22 -5.78
N ILE A 287 -11.69 14.85 -6.87
CA ILE A 287 -12.87 14.44 -7.65
C ILE A 287 -12.67 13.03 -8.22
N THR A 288 -11.50 12.74 -8.77
CA THR A 288 -11.19 11.41 -9.32
C THR A 288 -11.24 10.34 -8.25
N ALA A 289 -10.67 10.59 -7.06
CA ALA A 289 -10.75 9.68 -5.93
C ALA A 289 -12.18 9.46 -5.47
N PHE A 290 -12.96 10.53 -5.36
CA PHE A 290 -14.36 10.49 -4.93
C PHE A 290 -15.24 9.71 -5.93
N ASN A 291 -15.15 10.01 -7.22
CA ASN A 291 -15.90 9.32 -8.28
C ASN A 291 -15.56 7.82 -8.33
N THR A 292 -14.27 7.45 -8.09
CA THR A 292 -13.87 6.04 -8.02
C THR A 292 -14.57 5.32 -6.87
N VAL A 293 -14.65 5.95 -5.68
CA VAL A 293 -15.36 5.37 -4.53
C VAL A 293 -16.85 5.22 -4.83
N MET A 294 -17.48 6.25 -5.40
CA MET A 294 -18.90 6.21 -5.74
C MET A 294 -19.23 5.13 -6.77
N ALA A 295 -18.38 4.97 -7.79
CA ALA A 295 -18.54 3.93 -8.81
C ALA A 295 -18.43 2.53 -8.20
N MET A 296 -17.43 2.28 -7.33
CA MET A 296 -17.23 0.99 -6.67
C MET A 296 -18.30 0.68 -5.62
N ASP A 297 -18.88 1.71 -4.98
CA ASP A 297 -19.99 1.54 -4.04
C ASP A 297 -21.30 1.19 -4.77
N ALA A 298 -21.50 1.76 -5.96
CA ALA A 298 -22.63 1.44 -6.83
C ALA A 298 -22.52 0.08 -7.51
N ASP A 299 -21.31 -0.35 -7.88
CA ASP A 299 -21.05 -1.63 -8.53
C ASP A 299 -19.89 -2.38 -7.85
N PRO A 300 -20.20 -3.34 -6.95
CA PRO A 300 -19.20 -4.15 -6.26
C PRO A 300 -18.39 -5.09 -7.15
N THR A 301 -18.70 -5.21 -8.44
CA THR A 301 -17.94 -6.04 -9.39
C THR A 301 -16.71 -5.34 -9.94
N ILE A 302 -16.58 -4.02 -9.74
CA ILE A 302 -15.41 -3.26 -10.18
C ILE A 302 -14.16 -3.75 -9.43
N PRO A 303 -13.11 -4.18 -10.14
CA PRO A 303 -11.91 -4.72 -9.50
C PRO A 303 -11.14 -3.64 -8.73
N GLU A 304 -10.50 -4.06 -7.62
CA GLU A 304 -9.56 -3.21 -6.90
C GLU A 304 -8.42 -2.76 -7.82
N LYS A 305 -8.05 -1.48 -7.72
CA LYS A 305 -6.90 -0.91 -8.43
C LYS A 305 -5.74 -0.73 -7.46
N ARG A 306 -4.53 -0.95 -7.93
CA ARG A 306 -3.29 -0.72 -7.17
C ARG A 306 -2.40 0.26 -7.90
N PHE A 307 -1.62 1.02 -7.15
CA PHE A 307 -0.56 1.83 -7.76
C PHE A 307 0.50 0.93 -8.40
N ASP A 308 0.90 1.25 -9.60
CA ASP A 308 2.07 0.65 -10.26
C ASP A 308 3.33 1.34 -9.72
N THR A 309 3.72 0.98 -8.51
CA THR A 309 4.90 1.52 -7.84
C THR A 309 6.15 0.81 -8.32
N LYS A 310 7.26 1.54 -8.41
CA LYS A 310 8.56 0.98 -8.76
C LYS A 310 9.34 0.59 -7.52
N LYS A 311 10.03 -0.55 -7.57
CA LYS A 311 10.92 -1.04 -6.50
C LYS A 311 12.35 -1.15 -7.01
N PRO A 312 13.36 -0.80 -6.21
CA PRO A 312 14.74 -1.00 -6.59
C PRO A 312 15.03 -2.48 -6.89
N TYR A 313 15.52 -2.75 -8.12
CA TYR A 313 15.77 -4.13 -8.59
C TYR A 313 16.67 -4.93 -7.63
N GLU A 314 17.78 -4.34 -7.18
CA GLU A 314 18.74 -4.99 -6.29
C GLU A 314 18.11 -5.41 -4.94
N LYS A 315 17.19 -4.59 -4.41
CA LYS A 315 16.44 -4.93 -3.17
C LYS A 315 15.56 -6.14 -3.38
N VAL A 316 14.82 -6.16 -4.48
CA VAL A 316 13.92 -7.28 -4.81
C VAL A 316 14.71 -8.54 -5.14
N ARG A 317 15.82 -8.41 -5.87
CA ARG A 317 16.72 -9.54 -6.16
C ARG A 317 17.27 -10.18 -4.88
N ALA A 318 17.67 -9.37 -3.90
CA ALA A 318 18.13 -9.86 -2.60
C ALA A 318 17.00 -10.57 -1.80
N GLU A 319 15.78 -10.06 -1.88
CA GLU A 319 14.60 -10.67 -1.26
C GLU A 319 14.31 -12.05 -1.88
N ILE A 320 14.21 -12.13 -3.22
CA ILE A 320 14.00 -13.39 -3.96
C ILE A 320 15.12 -14.40 -3.68
N LYS A 321 16.37 -13.95 -3.67
CA LYS A 321 17.53 -14.78 -3.31
C LYS A 321 17.42 -15.34 -1.88
N THR A 322 16.87 -14.58 -0.96
CA THR A 322 16.63 -15.03 0.42
C THR A 322 15.52 -16.09 0.48
N MET A 323 14.48 -15.95 -0.34
CA MET A 323 13.39 -16.94 -0.45
C MET A 323 13.87 -18.24 -1.07
N LEU A 324 14.76 -18.18 -2.06
CA LEU A 324 15.27 -19.31 -2.85
C LEU A 324 16.64 -19.80 -2.35
N LYS A 325 16.85 -19.87 -1.02
CA LYS A 325 18.10 -20.40 -0.46
C LYS A 325 18.38 -21.82 -0.96
N GLY A 326 19.56 -22.02 -1.58
CA GLY A 326 19.99 -23.32 -2.11
C GLY A 326 19.56 -23.64 -3.54
N VAL A 327 18.92 -22.69 -4.21
CA VAL A 327 18.59 -22.74 -5.64
C VAL A 327 19.67 -22.00 -6.43
N ASP A 328 19.92 -22.41 -7.67
CA ASP A 328 20.93 -21.79 -8.55
C ASP A 328 20.59 -20.31 -8.81
N GLU A 329 21.62 -19.46 -8.86
CA GLU A 329 21.44 -18.02 -9.18
C GLU A 329 20.88 -17.81 -10.59
N SER A 330 21.13 -18.74 -11.51
CA SER A 330 20.54 -18.69 -12.85
C SER A 330 19.01 -18.74 -12.83
N ASP A 331 18.40 -19.49 -11.90
CA ASP A 331 16.96 -19.59 -11.76
C ASP A 331 16.36 -18.23 -11.34
N ILE A 332 17.07 -17.49 -10.49
CA ILE A 332 16.67 -16.13 -10.07
C ILE A 332 16.67 -15.18 -11.27
N ASP A 333 17.71 -15.26 -12.11
CA ASP A 333 17.79 -14.45 -13.31
C ASP A 333 16.63 -14.75 -14.27
N TRP A 334 16.30 -16.03 -14.49
CA TRP A 334 15.18 -16.44 -15.33
C TRP A 334 13.82 -15.99 -14.77
N ILE A 335 13.63 -16.05 -13.44
CA ILE A 335 12.41 -15.52 -12.80
C ILE A 335 12.23 -14.03 -13.12
N PHE A 336 13.32 -13.25 -13.07
CA PHE A 336 13.23 -11.83 -13.42
C PHE A 336 13.05 -11.59 -14.92
N CYS A 337 13.69 -12.39 -15.78
CA CYS A 337 13.48 -12.31 -17.21
C CYS A 337 11.99 -12.48 -17.55
N GLU A 338 11.38 -13.52 -17.02
CA GLU A 338 9.97 -13.82 -17.26
C GLU A 338 9.01 -12.81 -16.61
N ALA A 339 9.30 -12.41 -15.37
CA ALA A 339 8.45 -11.45 -14.65
C ALA A 339 8.46 -10.06 -15.30
N CYS A 340 9.61 -9.61 -15.80
CA CYS A 340 9.80 -8.27 -16.37
C CYS A 340 9.69 -8.26 -17.90
N GLY A 341 9.60 -9.41 -18.58
CA GLY A 341 9.58 -9.50 -20.05
C GLY A 341 10.87 -9.01 -20.69
N VAL A 342 12.04 -9.26 -20.08
CA VAL A 342 13.34 -8.76 -20.56
C VAL A 342 14.31 -9.90 -20.81
N LYS A 343 15.25 -9.71 -21.74
CA LYS A 343 16.32 -10.68 -21.99
C LYS A 343 17.34 -10.67 -20.85
N ARG A 344 17.99 -11.80 -20.59
CA ARG A 344 18.99 -11.94 -19.52
C ARG A 344 20.11 -10.90 -19.59
N SER A 345 20.53 -10.52 -20.79
CA SER A 345 21.54 -9.48 -21.02
C SER A 345 21.08 -8.09 -20.55
N GLN A 346 19.79 -7.87 -20.43
CA GLN A 346 19.21 -6.58 -20.02
C GLN A 346 19.03 -6.46 -18.49
N LEU A 347 19.14 -7.57 -17.74
CA LEU A 347 19.00 -7.56 -16.27
C LEU A 347 20.02 -6.65 -15.59
N ALA A 348 21.26 -6.62 -16.09
CA ALA A 348 22.31 -5.76 -15.53
C ALA A 348 22.03 -4.26 -15.64
N GLY A 349 21.13 -3.86 -16.55
CA GLY A 349 20.68 -2.48 -16.71
C GLY A 349 19.43 -2.12 -15.94
N LEU A 350 18.76 -3.09 -15.29
CA LEU A 350 17.56 -2.85 -14.51
C LEU A 350 17.91 -2.14 -13.20
N THR A 351 17.38 -0.94 -13.04
CA THR A 351 17.49 -0.18 -11.77
C THR A 351 16.27 -0.37 -10.90
N HIS A 352 15.07 -0.47 -11.52
CA HIS A 352 13.78 -0.61 -10.84
C HIS A 352 12.92 -1.61 -11.60
N ILE A 353 11.99 -2.25 -10.88
CA ILE A 353 10.92 -3.08 -11.43
C ILE A 353 9.57 -2.57 -10.94
N ARG A 354 8.53 -2.74 -11.75
CA ARG A 354 7.17 -2.32 -11.40
C ARG A 354 6.55 -3.27 -10.37
N GLN A 355 5.55 -2.80 -9.66
CA GLN A 355 4.87 -3.59 -8.63
C GLN A 355 4.29 -4.90 -9.17
N LEU A 356 3.72 -4.87 -10.38
CA LEU A 356 3.19 -6.07 -11.04
C LEU A 356 4.27 -7.08 -11.38
N GLU A 357 5.44 -6.62 -11.84
CA GLU A 357 6.61 -7.45 -12.12
C GLU A 357 7.17 -8.08 -10.84
N TYR A 358 7.21 -7.30 -9.75
CA TYR A 358 7.57 -7.80 -8.43
C TYR A 358 6.60 -8.90 -7.94
N GLU A 359 5.29 -8.69 -8.07
CA GLU A 359 4.29 -9.67 -7.64
C GLU A 359 4.42 -10.99 -8.42
N LYS A 360 4.65 -10.91 -9.75
CA LYS A 360 4.94 -12.08 -10.59
C LYS A 360 6.23 -12.78 -10.14
N ALA A 361 7.31 -12.03 -9.93
CA ALA A 361 8.58 -12.62 -9.49
C ALA A 361 8.45 -13.34 -8.13
N VAL A 362 7.70 -12.76 -7.19
CA VAL A 362 7.41 -13.38 -5.89
C VAL A 362 6.54 -14.64 -6.04
N GLU A 363 5.54 -14.62 -6.92
CA GLU A 363 4.72 -15.80 -7.22
C GLU A 363 5.57 -16.94 -7.78
N PHE A 364 6.40 -16.65 -8.79
CA PHE A 364 7.31 -17.60 -9.39
C PHE A 364 8.30 -18.16 -8.37
N ALA A 365 8.88 -17.30 -7.54
CA ALA A 365 9.78 -17.72 -6.47
C ALA A 365 9.09 -18.65 -5.46
N LYS A 366 7.85 -18.40 -5.08
CA LYS A 366 7.07 -19.29 -4.19
C LYS A 366 6.82 -20.67 -4.79
N LYS A 367 6.50 -20.74 -6.09
CA LYS A 367 6.33 -22.02 -6.80
C LYS A 367 7.68 -22.76 -6.88
N ARG A 368 8.76 -22.05 -7.23
CA ARG A 368 10.11 -22.62 -7.30
C ARG A 368 10.62 -23.11 -5.93
N GLN A 369 10.30 -22.39 -4.86
CA GLN A 369 10.62 -22.79 -3.47
C GLN A 369 9.98 -24.12 -3.08
N LYS A 370 8.81 -24.46 -3.65
CA LYS A 370 8.14 -25.76 -3.46
C LYS A 370 8.77 -26.89 -4.27
N GLY A 371 9.82 -26.62 -5.05
CA GLY A 371 10.52 -27.58 -5.86
C GLY A 371 10.00 -27.69 -7.30
N GLU A 372 9.06 -26.82 -7.71
CA GLU A 372 8.57 -26.85 -9.09
C GLU A 372 9.69 -26.39 -10.06
N PRO A 373 9.93 -27.11 -11.17
CA PRO A 373 10.90 -26.68 -12.17
C PRO A 373 10.44 -25.41 -12.89
N LEU A 374 11.38 -24.58 -13.39
CA LEU A 374 11.07 -23.27 -13.97
C LEU A 374 10.06 -23.31 -15.12
N TRP A 375 10.17 -24.28 -16.02
CA TRP A 375 9.23 -24.44 -17.12
C TRP A 375 7.78 -24.65 -16.66
N ARG A 376 7.58 -25.30 -15.50
CA ARG A 376 6.27 -25.48 -14.89
C ARG A 376 5.81 -24.21 -14.16
N VAL A 377 6.75 -23.48 -13.59
CA VAL A 377 6.48 -22.20 -12.93
C VAL A 377 6.00 -21.16 -13.95
N PHE A 378 6.65 -21.10 -15.10
CA PHE A 378 6.32 -20.15 -16.17
C PHE A 378 5.15 -20.60 -17.04
N GLY A 379 4.98 -21.90 -17.20
CA GLY A 379 3.91 -22.50 -18.02
C GLY A 379 4.22 -22.51 -19.51
N ASN A 380 5.41 -22.06 -19.93
CA ASN A 380 5.89 -22.07 -21.32
C ASN A 380 7.39 -22.32 -21.40
N VAL A 381 7.86 -22.70 -22.57
CA VAL A 381 9.28 -22.79 -22.92
C VAL A 381 9.49 -22.29 -24.36
N ASP A 382 10.63 -21.70 -24.63
CA ASP A 382 11.10 -21.47 -26.00
C ASP A 382 11.62 -22.78 -26.57
N PHE A 383 11.17 -23.13 -27.76
CA PHE A 383 11.64 -24.27 -28.52
C PHE A 383 11.82 -23.87 -29.96
N TYR A 384 13.04 -23.90 -30.45
CA TYR A 384 13.41 -23.50 -31.81
C TYR A 384 12.93 -22.09 -32.20
N GLY A 385 12.83 -21.19 -31.24
CA GLY A 385 12.33 -19.82 -31.41
C GLY A 385 10.79 -19.68 -31.37
N TYR A 386 10.06 -20.75 -31.10
CA TYR A 386 8.61 -20.77 -30.92
C TYR A 386 8.24 -20.85 -29.44
N ASP A 387 7.19 -20.13 -29.03
CA ASP A 387 6.69 -20.16 -27.64
C ASP A 387 5.75 -21.35 -27.45
N ILE A 388 6.17 -22.34 -26.65
CA ILE A 388 5.46 -23.59 -26.43
C ILE A 388 4.89 -23.61 -25.00
N ALA A 389 3.58 -23.47 -24.86
CA ALA A 389 2.89 -23.66 -23.59
C ALA A 389 3.00 -25.12 -23.12
N VAL A 390 3.31 -25.30 -21.83
CA VAL A 390 3.52 -26.60 -21.21
C VAL A 390 2.56 -26.75 -20.02
N THR A 391 1.74 -27.79 -20.06
CA THR A 391 0.82 -28.20 -19.00
C THR A 391 1.26 -29.50 -18.35
N PRO A 392 0.63 -29.98 -17.27
CA PRO A 392 0.88 -31.32 -16.72
C PRO A 392 0.60 -32.45 -17.68
N ASP A 393 -0.15 -32.23 -18.77
CA ASP A 393 -0.60 -33.22 -19.70
C ASP A 393 0.43 -33.53 -20.78
N VAL A 394 1.51 -32.74 -20.89
CA VAL A 394 2.55 -32.87 -21.91
C VAL A 394 3.95 -32.93 -21.31
N LEU A 395 4.85 -33.62 -21.98
CA LEU A 395 6.27 -33.58 -21.67
C LEU A 395 6.82 -32.18 -22.05
N CYS A 396 7.60 -31.58 -21.14
CA CYS A 396 8.33 -30.38 -21.45
C CYS A 396 9.36 -30.61 -22.56
N PRO A 397 9.35 -29.86 -23.66
CA PRO A 397 10.36 -29.91 -24.70
C PRO A 397 11.77 -29.82 -24.13
N ARG A 398 12.69 -30.67 -24.65
CA ARG A 398 14.09 -30.67 -24.23
C ARG A 398 14.94 -29.97 -25.29
N PRO A 399 16.00 -29.23 -24.90
CA PRO A 399 16.89 -28.57 -25.87
C PRO A 399 17.50 -29.52 -26.89
N GLU A 400 17.78 -30.79 -26.49
CA GLU A 400 18.32 -31.80 -27.37
C GLU A 400 17.33 -32.21 -28.48
N THR A 401 16.04 -32.04 -28.26
CA THR A 401 14.99 -32.33 -29.24
C THR A 401 14.99 -31.32 -30.39
N GLU A 402 15.57 -30.11 -30.21
CA GLU A 402 15.75 -29.15 -31.29
C GLU A 402 16.65 -29.68 -32.42
N TYR A 403 17.62 -30.53 -32.11
CA TYR A 403 18.42 -31.18 -33.15
C TYR A 403 17.59 -32.15 -34.01
N LEU A 404 16.60 -32.82 -33.42
CA LEU A 404 15.67 -33.64 -34.16
C LEU A 404 14.78 -32.80 -35.07
N ALA A 405 14.25 -31.72 -34.57
CA ALA A 405 13.47 -30.76 -35.35
C ALA A 405 14.30 -30.16 -36.48
N GLN A 406 15.55 -29.76 -36.22
CA GLN A 406 16.47 -29.24 -37.22
C GLN A 406 16.72 -30.25 -38.35
N ASN A 407 17.02 -31.47 -38.03
CA ASN A 407 17.24 -32.52 -39.07
C ASN A 407 15.97 -32.75 -39.92
N ALA A 408 14.80 -32.75 -39.28
CA ALA A 408 13.54 -32.90 -40.00
C ALA A 408 13.28 -31.68 -40.94
N ILE A 409 13.57 -30.47 -40.49
CA ILE A 409 13.45 -29.24 -41.26
C ILE A 409 14.40 -29.28 -42.49
N GLU A 410 15.68 -29.66 -42.28
CA GLU A 410 16.67 -29.74 -43.35
C GLU A 410 16.32 -30.78 -44.42
N LEU A 411 15.63 -31.87 -44.06
CA LEU A 411 15.18 -32.92 -45.00
C LEU A 411 13.83 -32.58 -45.67
N SER A 412 13.08 -31.63 -45.12
CA SER A 412 11.74 -31.29 -45.62
C SER A 412 11.78 -30.24 -46.74
N THR A 413 10.81 -30.34 -47.63
CA THR A 413 10.49 -29.32 -48.66
C THR A 413 9.04 -28.86 -48.49
N GLY A 414 8.62 -27.79 -49.15
CA GLY A 414 7.23 -27.28 -49.07
C GLY A 414 6.16 -28.31 -49.51
N ASP A 415 6.53 -29.30 -50.32
CA ASP A 415 5.64 -30.39 -50.79
C ASP A 415 5.71 -31.63 -49.90
N SER A 416 6.58 -31.68 -48.92
CA SER A 416 6.76 -32.85 -48.06
C SER A 416 5.54 -33.10 -47.18
N ALA A 417 5.18 -34.38 -46.98
CA ALA A 417 4.25 -34.84 -45.96
C ALA A 417 5.04 -35.37 -44.75
N VAL A 418 4.92 -34.70 -43.63
CA VAL A 418 5.64 -35.05 -42.39
C VAL A 418 4.70 -35.64 -41.37
N LEU A 419 5.12 -36.73 -40.69
CA LEU A 419 4.40 -37.30 -39.57
C LEU A 419 5.23 -37.13 -38.30
N ASP A 420 4.63 -36.43 -37.32
CA ASP A 420 5.15 -36.29 -35.97
C ASP A 420 4.41 -37.28 -35.06
N MET A 421 5.12 -38.30 -34.62
CA MET A 421 4.55 -39.40 -33.84
C MET A 421 4.82 -39.20 -32.36
N CYS A 422 3.79 -39.23 -31.55
CA CYS A 422 3.82 -38.87 -30.13
C CYS A 422 4.11 -37.37 -29.92
N ALA A 423 3.38 -36.53 -30.61
CA ALA A 423 3.62 -35.10 -30.74
C ALA A 423 3.65 -34.33 -29.41
N GLY A 424 2.98 -34.83 -28.36
CA GLY A 424 2.96 -34.21 -27.03
C GLY A 424 2.50 -32.75 -27.07
N SER A 425 3.40 -31.81 -26.78
CA SER A 425 3.13 -30.36 -26.84
C SER A 425 3.05 -29.80 -28.28
N GLY A 426 3.38 -30.63 -29.29
CA GLY A 426 3.44 -30.23 -30.70
C GLY A 426 4.68 -29.41 -31.07
N CYS A 427 5.69 -29.35 -30.22
CA CYS A 427 6.85 -28.50 -30.43
C CYS A 427 7.62 -28.81 -31.73
N ILE A 428 7.80 -30.07 -32.09
CA ILE A 428 8.46 -30.48 -33.33
C ILE A 428 7.57 -30.12 -34.53
N SER A 429 6.30 -30.52 -34.50
CA SER A 429 5.31 -30.17 -35.53
C SER A 429 5.28 -28.68 -35.84
N ILE A 430 5.29 -27.85 -34.80
CA ILE A 430 5.22 -26.36 -34.90
C ILE A 430 6.50 -25.82 -35.53
N ALA A 431 7.66 -26.30 -35.09
CA ALA A 431 8.94 -25.88 -35.65
C ALA A 431 9.02 -26.22 -37.15
N ILE A 432 8.66 -27.47 -37.55
CA ILE A 432 8.67 -27.89 -38.96
C ILE A 432 7.67 -27.07 -39.80
N ALA A 433 6.41 -26.94 -39.33
CA ALA A 433 5.38 -26.23 -40.06
C ALA A 433 5.68 -24.72 -40.18
N GLY A 434 6.38 -24.13 -39.20
CA GLY A 434 6.79 -22.73 -39.21
C GLY A 434 7.93 -22.44 -40.18
N GLU A 435 8.98 -23.30 -40.18
CA GLU A 435 10.19 -23.10 -40.96
C GLU A 435 10.02 -23.51 -42.43
N VAL A 436 9.35 -24.61 -42.71
CA VAL A 436 9.29 -25.19 -44.10
C VAL A 436 7.96 -24.95 -44.78
N SER A 437 6.92 -24.58 -44.07
CA SER A 437 5.57 -24.40 -44.60
C SER A 437 5.00 -25.66 -45.29
N CYS A 438 5.43 -26.84 -44.90
CA CYS A 438 4.93 -28.13 -45.37
C CYS A 438 3.70 -28.60 -44.56
N LYS A 439 3.04 -29.66 -44.98
CA LYS A 439 1.93 -30.31 -44.25
C LYS A 439 2.46 -31.25 -43.19
N VAL A 440 2.09 -31.05 -41.93
CA VAL A 440 2.46 -31.92 -40.81
C VAL A 440 1.23 -32.62 -40.26
N THR A 441 1.34 -33.90 -40.02
CA THR A 441 0.35 -34.69 -39.26
C THR A 441 0.93 -34.99 -37.89
N ALA A 442 0.34 -34.38 -36.85
CA ALA A 442 0.72 -34.60 -35.45
C ALA A 442 -0.18 -35.63 -34.81
N CYS A 443 0.40 -36.73 -34.35
CA CYS A 443 -0.31 -37.87 -33.77
C CYS A 443 0.07 -38.04 -32.29
N ASP A 444 -0.93 -38.20 -31.42
CA ASP A 444 -0.71 -38.56 -30.01
C ASP A 444 -1.85 -39.46 -29.52
N ILE A 445 -1.58 -40.31 -28.55
CA ILE A 445 -2.59 -41.16 -27.91
C ILE A 445 -3.48 -40.33 -26.94
N SER A 446 -2.93 -39.26 -26.40
CA SER A 446 -3.61 -38.37 -25.44
C SER A 446 -4.33 -37.22 -26.14
N GLN A 447 -5.65 -37.16 -26.00
CA GLN A 447 -6.44 -36.03 -26.49
C GLN A 447 -6.04 -34.75 -25.78
N ASP A 448 -5.77 -34.80 -24.46
CA ASP A 448 -5.35 -33.65 -23.66
C ASP A 448 -4.02 -33.06 -24.18
N ALA A 449 -3.07 -33.94 -24.59
CA ALA A 449 -1.81 -33.51 -25.20
C ALA A 449 -2.05 -32.83 -26.55
N LEU A 450 -2.92 -33.36 -27.41
CA LEU A 450 -3.26 -32.76 -28.70
C LEU A 450 -3.99 -31.43 -28.54
N ASP A 451 -4.80 -31.28 -27.52
CA ASP A 451 -5.45 -29.99 -27.20
C ASP A 451 -4.42 -28.92 -26.79
N VAL A 452 -3.33 -29.32 -26.11
CA VAL A 452 -2.19 -28.45 -25.85
C VAL A 452 -1.46 -28.11 -27.16
N ALA A 453 -1.12 -29.14 -27.96
CA ALA A 453 -0.44 -28.96 -29.24
C ALA A 453 -1.23 -28.01 -30.18
N LYS A 454 -2.54 -28.18 -30.27
CA LYS A 454 -3.40 -27.31 -31.05
C LYS A 454 -3.38 -25.87 -30.58
N ARG A 455 -3.45 -25.63 -29.27
CA ARG A 455 -3.31 -24.28 -28.70
C ARG A 455 -1.96 -23.66 -29.01
N ASN A 456 -0.90 -24.45 -28.95
CA ASN A 456 0.45 -24.02 -29.30
C ASN A 456 0.57 -23.67 -30.80
N ALA A 457 -0.07 -24.44 -31.67
CA ALA A 457 -0.09 -24.16 -33.10
C ALA A 457 -0.82 -22.85 -33.40
N ILE A 458 -1.94 -22.60 -32.73
CA ILE A 458 -2.67 -21.31 -32.83
C ILE A 458 -1.79 -20.16 -32.34
N LEU A 459 -1.14 -20.34 -31.18
CA LEU A 459 -0.26 -19.31 -30.57
C LEU A 459 0.85 -18.90 -31.54
N ASN A 460 1.39 -19.86 -32.30
CA ASN A 460 2.49 -19.63 -33.22
C ASN A 460 2.06 -19.42 -34.68
N GLY A 461 0.75 -19.38 -34.98
CA GLY A 461 0.21 -19.04 -36.29
C GLY A 461 0.44 -20.10 -37.38
N VAL A 462 0.49 -21.39 -36.98
CA VAL A 462 0.74 -22.54 -37.90
C VAL A 462 -0.36 -23.59 -37.85
N GLU A 463 -1.51 -23.31 -37.25
CA GLU A 463 -2.63 -24.24 -37.06
C GLU A 463 -3.12 -24.82 -38.38
N ASP A 464 -3.19 -24.03 -39.43
CA ASP A 464 -3.68 -24.36 -40.77
C ASP A 464 -2.77 -25.38 -41.49
N LYS A 465 -1.53 -25.56 -41.04
CA LYS A 465 -0.51 -26.46 -41.64
C LYS A 465 -0.42 -27.78 -40.90
N ILE A 466 -1.06 -27.92 -39.70
CA ILE A 466 -0.93 -29.10 -38.87
C ILE A 466 -2.28 -29.82 -38.74
N THR A 467 -2.30 -31.11 -39.06
CA THR A 467 -3.45 -31.99 -38.84
C THR A 467 -3.24 -32.80 -37.57
N PHE A 468 -4.15 -32.69 -36.58
CA PHE A 468 -4.05 -33.40 -35.33
C PHE A 468 -4.89 -34.66 -35.35
N VAL A 469 -4.30 -35.83 -34.99
CA VAL A 469 -4.93 -37.14 -35.02
C VAL A 469 -4.73 -37.82 -33.69
N CYS A 470 -5.83 -38.12 -32.97
CA CYS A 470 -5.77 -38.82 -31.69
C CYS A 470 -5.90 -40.31 -31.87
N GLY A 471 -4.95 -41.08 -31.32
CA GLY A 471 -5.02 -42.56 -31.26
C GLY A 471 -3.65 -43.22 -31.19
N ASN A 472 -3.67 -44.54 -31.31
CA ASN A 472 -2.50 -45.39 -31.06
C ASN A 472 -1.62 -45.52 -32.30
N MET A 473 -0.61 -44.67 -32.43
CA MET A 473 0.44 -44.76 -33.45
C MET A 473 -0.11 -45.12 -34.87
N PHE A 474 0.40 -46.18 -35.45
CA PHE A 474 0.09 -46.60 -36.82
C PHE A 474 -1.34 -47.13 -37.03
N GLU A 475 -2.13 -47.33 -35.97
CA GLU A 475 -3.52 -47.80 -36.08
C GLU A 475 -4.46 -46.75 -36.67
N ILE A 476 -4.07 -45.49 -36.60
CA ILE A 476 -4.93 -44.34 -36.92
C ILE A 476 -4.39 -43.46 -38.05
N VAL A 477 -3.15 -43.73 -38.53
CA VAL A 477 -2.50 -42.93 -39.56
C VAL A 477 -2.54 -43.67 -40.87
N ASP A 478 -3.35 -43.18 -41.82
CA ASP A 478 -3.39 -43.66 -43.20
C ASP A 478 -2.59 -42.73 -44.12
N GLY A 479 -1.81 -43.28 -45.00
CA GLY A 479 -1.09 -42.50 -46.01
C GLY A 479 0.40 -42.84 -46.12
N LYS A 480 1.08 -42.12 -47.00
CA LYS A 480 2.53 -42.15 -47.14
C LYS A 480 3.10 -40.83 -46.70
N PHE A 481 4.15 -40.87 -45.91
CA PHE A 481 4.87 -39.69 -45.43
C PHE A 481 6.32 -39.76 -45.96
N ASP A 482 6.86 -38.59 -46.27
CA ASP A 482 8.24 -38.46 -46.73
C ASP A 482 9.19 -38.50 -45.52
N ILE A 483 8.73 -37.98 -44.40
CA ILE A 483 9.51 -37.91 -43.17
C ILE A 483 8.61 -38.31 -41.98
N MET A 484 9.20 -39.10 -41.07
CA MET A 484 8.58 -39.44 -39.78
C MET A 484 9.56 -39.07 -38.66
N VAL A 485 9.05 -38.36 -37.66
CA VAL A 485 9.81 -37.92 -36.48
C VAL A 485 9.20 -38.52 -35.23
#